data_05c01dc20a0db833aa3756de81ae0d78
#
_entry.id   05c01dc20a0db833aa3756de81ae0d78
#
_cell.length_a   1.000
_cell.length_b   1.000
_cell.length_c   1.000
_cell.angle_alpha   90.00
_cell.angle_beta   90.00
_cell.angle_gamma   90.00
#
_symmetry.space_group_name_H-M   'P 1'
#
loop_
_entity.id
_entity.type
_entity.pdbx_description
1 polymer ?
#
loop_
_entity_poly.entity_id
_entity_poly.type
_entity_poly.pdbx_seq_one_letter_code
_entity_poly.pdbx_strand_id
1 'polypeptide(L)'
;CSSDLTGTNSYYLKSKLGTVIKAASEKCEAGSNVELGTLNESSNAQKWTLQKQESYSLEEGTYVVKSALDTSKLLDIAGGYTTNGANIQIYQYNGSTAQQFKIQYAGNGYYRIISAKTGKSLDIYGGYTNDGTNIQQYTWNGSEAQLWKIVDLRNGYFYIRSKLGKGLDVYGGRSTSGTNVQLYSSNGSKAQSWVLKKLK
;
A
#
# COMPACT_ATOMS: atom_id res chain seq x y z
N CYS A 1 -15.33 13.81 -17.03
CA CYS A 1 -16.71 13.41 -17.34
C CYS A 1 -16.65 12.13 -18.17
N SER A 2 -17.18 11.05 -17.66
CA SER A 2 -17.44 9.84 -18.43
C SER A 2 -18.91 9.90 -18.87
N SER A 3 -19.20 9.71 -20.14
CA SER A 3 -20.54 9.48 -20.65
C SER A 3 -20.66 8.02 -21.04
N ASP A 4 -21.66 7.33 -20.51
CA ASP A 4 -22.04 6.00 -20.95
C ASP A 4 -22.74 6.13 -22.30
N LEU A 5 -22.21 5.53 -23.35
CA LEU A 5 -22.65 5.75 -24.72
C LEU A 5 -23.39 4.56 -25.34
N THR A 6 -23.48 3.39 -24.70
CA THR A 6 -23.92 2.20 -25.43
C THR A 6 -24.81 1.23 -24.65
N GLY A 7 -25.21 1.53 -23.42
CA GLY A 7 -25.93 0.56 -22.58
C GLY A 7 -25.10 -0.70 -22.24
N THR A 8 -23.83 -0.72 -22.56
CA THR A 8 -22.91 -1.86 -22.40
C THR A 8 -21.73 -1.55 -21.49
N ASN A 9 -21.84 -0.61 -20.52
CA ASN A 9 -20.79 -0.22 -19.59
C ASN A 9 -19.43 0.15 -20.25
N SER A 10 -19.47 0.68 -21.47
CA SER A 10 -18.28 1.16 -22.18
C SER A 10 -18.19 2.68 -22.13
N TYR A 11 -16.97 3.20 -21.95
CA TYR A 11 -16.70 4.61 -21.68
C TYR A 11 -15.58 5.14 -22.57
N TYR A 12 -15.64 6.43 -22.90
CA TYR A 12 -14.49 7.17 -23.41
C TYR A 12 -13.81 7.92 -22.26
N LEU A 13 -12.51 7.73 -22.10
CA LEU A 13 -11.72 8.49 -21.13
C LEU A 13 -11.18 9.75 -21.81
N LYS A 14 -11.87 10.87 -21.59
CA LYS A 14 -11.58 12.16 -22.26
C LYS A 14 -10.83 13.11 -21.34
N SER A 15 -9.75 13.69 -21.83
CA SER A 15 -9.04 14.77 -21.13
C SER A 15 -9.84 16.09 -21.19
N LYS A 16 -9.50 17.05 -20.31
CA LYS A 16 -10.04 18.42 -20.39
C LYS A 16 -9.67 19.14 -21.70
N LEU A 17 -8.61 18.70 -22.38
CA LEU A 17 -8.15 19.26 -23.65
C LEU A 17 -8.86 18.65 -24.88
N GLY A 18 -9.84 17.76 -24.66
CA GLY A 18 -10.64 17.19 -25.74
C GLY A 18 -10.09 15.91 -26.36
N THR A 19 -8.88 15.47 -26.00
CA THR A 19 -8.30 14.21 -26.45
C THR A 19 -8.85 13.02 -25.66
N VAL A 20 -8.83 11.84 -26.25
CA VAL A 20 -9.22 10.58 -25.59
C VAL A 20 -8.04 9.65 -25.46
N ILE A 21 -8.10 8.80 -24.44
CA ILE A 21 -7.15 7.69 -24.28
C ILE A 21 -7.55 6.60 -25.28
N LYS A 22 -6.57 6.12 -26.07
CA LYS A 22 -6.76 5.01 -27.00
C LYS A 22 -5.60 4.01 -26.93
N ALA A 23 -5.86 2.75 -27.27
CA ALA A 23 -4.81 1.80 -27.55
C ALA A 23 -4.13 2.16 -28.90
N ALA A 24 -2.83 1.94 -28.99
CA ALA A 24 -2.07 2.27 -30.19
C ALA A 24 -2.49 1.45 -31.42
N SER A 25 -3.19 0.33 -31.23
CA SER A 25 -3.77 -0.50 -32.31
C SER A 25 -5.16 -1.00 -31.93
N GLU A 26 -5.97 -1.33 -32.94
CA GLU A 26 -7.28 -1.99 -32.72
C GLU A 26 -7.15 -3.42 -32.18
N LYS A 27 -5.98 -4.04 -32.30
CA LYS A 27 -5.64 -5.32 -31.68
C LYS A 27 -4.98 -5.06 -30.34
N CYS A 28 -5.77 -5.04 -29.27
CA CYS A 28 -5.27 -4.86 -27.90
C CYS A 28 -4.59 -6.14 -27.40
N GLU A 29 -3.29 -6.23 -27.53
CA GLU A 29 -2.47 -7.29 -26.94
C GLU A 29 -1.85 -6.79 -25.62
N ALA A 30 -1.50 -7.72 -24.73
CA ALA A 30 -0.81 -7.37 -23.49
C ALA A 30 0.52 -6.66 -23.82
N GLY A 31 0.74 -5.47 -23.25
CA GLY A 31 1.90 -4.64 -23.51
C GLY A 31 1.73 -3.62 -24.65
N SER A 32 0.55 -3.56 -25.28
CA SER A 32 0.25 -2.49 -26.24
C SER A 32 0.32 -1.11 -25.60
N ASN A 33 0.93 -0.16 -26.30
CA ASN A 33 0.99 1.21 -25.84
C ASN A 33 -0.39 1.86 -25.78
N VAL A 34 -0.53 2.80 -24.86
CA VAL A 34 -1.71 3.67 -24.71
C VAL A 34 -1.27 5.09 -25.04
N GLU A 35 -2.05 5.78 -25.87
CA GLU A 35 -1.73 7.12 -26.33
C GLU A 35 -2.95 8.06 -26.29
N LEU A 36 -2.72 9.35 -26.46
CA LEU A 36 -3.79 10.33 -26.65
C LEU A 36 -4.12 10.49 -28.13
N GLY A 37 -5.40 10.56 -28.44
CA GLY A 37 -5.86 10.77 -29.82
C GLY A 37 -7.13 11.57 -29.92
N THR A 38 -7.55 11.88 -31.15
CA THR A 38 -8.83 12.49 -31.42
C THR A 38 -9.96 11.45 -31.24
N LEU A 39 -11.11 11.86 -30.72
CA LEU A 39 -12.25 10.97 -30.57
C LEU A 39 -12.71 10.42 -31.92
N ASN A 40 -12.81 9.11 -32.02
CA ASN A 40 -13.43 8.38 -33.10
C ASN A 40 -14.40 7.34 -32.52
N GLU A 41 -15.69 7.63 -32.57
CA GLU A 41 -16.74 6.81 -31.96
C GLU A 41 -16.87 5.42 -32.59
N SER A 42 -16.35 5.23 -33.80
CA SER A 42 -16.33 3.94 -34.49
C SER A 42 -15.19 3.03 -34.03
N SER A 43 -14.14 3.58 -33.39
CA SER A 43 -12.96 2.82 -32.96
C SER A 43 -13.18 2.12 -31.62
N ASN A 44 -12.96 0.82 -31.58
CA ASN A 44 -12.96 0.03 -30.35
C ASN A 44 -11.71 0.27 -29.51
N ALA A 45 -10.61 0.74 -30.13
CA ALA A 45 -9.37 1.09 -29.40
C ALA A 45 -9.55 2.24 -28.39
N GLN A 46 -10.65 2.98 -28.48
CA GLN A 46 -10.99 4.10 -27.58
C GLN A 46 -12.07 3.76 -26.55
N LYS A 47 -12.67 2.57 -26.63
CA LYS A 47 -13.73 2.12 -25.73
C LYS A 47 -13.14 1.34 -24.58
N TRP A 48 -13.39 1.81 -23.37
CA TRP A 48 -12.85 1.25 -22.13
C TRP A 48 -13.99 0.73 -21.26
N THR A 49 -13.90 -0.47 -20.79
CA THR A 49 -14.79 -1.02 -19.77
C THR A 49 -14.22 -0.71 -18.40
N LEU A 50 -14.98 0.02 -17.59
CA LEU A 50 -14.62 0.27 -16.20
C LEU A 50 -15.14 -0.88 -15.34
N GLN A 51 -14.25 -1.74 -14.90
CA GLN A 51 -14.59 -2.75 -13.91
C GLN A 51 -14.38 -2.15 -12.52
N LYS A 52 -15.45 -2.15 -11.70
CA LYS A 52 -15.28 -1.88 -10.28
C LYS A 52 -14.37 -2.96 -9.72
N GLN A 53 -13.17 -2.56 -9.36
CA GLN A 53 -12.29 -3.49 -8.65
C GLN A 53 -12.95 -3.81 -7.31
N GLU A 54 -13.27 -5.08 -7.08
CA GLU A 54 -13.66 -5.53 -5.75
C GLU A 54 -12.57 -5.08 -4.77
N SER A 55 -12.97 -4.35 -3.74
CA SER A 55 -12.03 -3.91 -2.73
C SER A 55 -11.41 -5.14 -2.10
N TYR A 56 -10.11 -5.37 -2.34
CA TYR A 56 -9.37 -6.39 -1.60
C TYR A 56 -9.52 -6.06 -0.11
N SER A 57 -10.25 -6.89 0.60
CA SER A 57 -10.31 -6.81 2.06
C SER A 57 -9.35 -7.86 2.61
N LEU A 58 -8.26 -7.39 3.22
CA LEU A 58 -7.37 -8.29 3.93
C LEU A 58 -8.13 -8.91 5.10
N GLU A 59 -8.08 -10.24 5.21
CA GLU A 59 -8.67 -10.95 6.33
C GLU A 59 -8.02 -10.51 7.66
N GLU A 60 -8.82 -10.25 8.67
CA GLU A 60 -8.29 -9.91 10.00
C GLU A 60 -7.49 -11.09 10.58
N GLY A 61 -6.48 -10.78 11.36
CA GLY A 61 -5.66 -11.80 12.01
C GLY A 61 -4.28 -11.31 12.39
N THR A 62 -3.44 -12.22 12.85
CA THR A 62 -2.04 -11.94 13.19
C THR A 62 -1.14 -12.31 12.01
N TYR A 63 -0.25 -11.41 11.67
CA TYR A 63 0.63 -11.51 10.52
C TYR A 63 2.09 -11.25 10.92
N VAL A 64 2.99 -11.79 10.13
CA VAL A 64 4.33 -11.25 9.98
C VAL A 64 4.36 -10.45 8.67
N VAL A 65 5.01 -9.29 8.71
CA VAL A 65 5.15 -8.36 7.58
C VAL A 65 6.60 -8.40 7.13
N LYS A 66 6.86 -8.99 5.95
CA LYS A 66 8.21 -9.20 5.44
C LYS A 66 8.56 -8.10 4.43
N SER A 67 9.80 -7.64 4.45
CA SER A 67 10.32 -6.71 3.44
C SER A 67 10.51 -7.40 2.09
N ALA A 68 10.11 -6.77 0.99
CA ALA A 68 10.41 -7.26 -0.36
C ALA A 68 11.87 -7.06 -0.78
N LEU A 69 12.65 -6.29 -0.01
CA LEU A 69 14.10 -6.17 -0.20
C LEU A 69 14.82 -7.47 0.16
N ASP A 70 14.38 -8.11 1.24
CA ASP A 70 14.84 -9.41 1.72
C ASP A 70 13.75 -10.00 2.61
N THR A 71 13.12 -11.09 2.17
CA THR A 71 11.98 -11.70 2.87
C THR A 71 12.37 -12.44 4.16
N SER A 72 13.66 -12.53 4.49
CA SER A 72 14.13 -12.96 5.80
C SER A 72 14.06 -11.84 6.86
N LYS A 73 13.85 -10.58 6.43
CA LYS A 73 13.70 -9.41 7.29
C LYS A 73 12.22 -9.06 7.46
N LEU A 74 11.81 -8.95 8.70
CA LEU A 74 10.45 -8.68 9.10
C LEU A 74 10.33 -7.29 9.74
N LEU A 75 9.17 -6.68 9.61
CA LEU A 75 8.79 -5.54 10.44
C LEU A 75 8.93 -5.95 11.92
N ASP A 76 9.57 -5.11 12.70
CA ASP A 76 10.02 -5.45 14.04
C ASP A 76 9.99 -4.23 14.96
N ILE A 77 9.59 -4.44 16.21
CA ILE A 77 9.74 -3.41 17.24
C ILE A 77 11.17 -3.50 17.79
N ALA A 78 11.96 -2.48 17.53
CA ALA A 78 13.36 -2.42 17.93
C ALA A 78 13.54 -2.76 19.42
N GLY A 79 14.45 -3.70 19.70
CA GLY A 79 14.68 -4.20 21.04
C GLY A 79 13.48 -4.87 21.73
N GLY A 80 12.36 -5.03 21.03
CA GLY A 80 11.12 -5.53 21.62
C GLY A 80 10.58 -4.65 22.75
N TYR A 81 10.92 -3.37 22.78
CA TYR A 81 10.48 -2.41 23.80
C TYR A 81 8.97 -2.29 23.83
N THR A 82 8.41 -2.03 25.03
CA THR A 82 6.95 -1.95 25.24
C THR A 82 6.43 -0.52 25.40
N THR A 83 7.31 0.46 25.42
CA THR A 83 6.98 1.88 25.62
C THR A 83 6.35 2.51 24.36
N ASN A 84 5.59 3.58 24.54
CA ASN A 84 5.25 4.47 23.44
C ASN A 84 6.53 5.07 22.85
N GLY A 85 6.55 5.27 21.54
CA GLY A 85 7.72 5.78 20.84
C GLY A 85 8.77 4.72 20.48
N ALA A 86 8.57 3.45 20.87
CA ALA A 86 9.51 2.40 20.45
C ALA A 86 9.54 2.31 18.93
N ASN A 87 10.77 2.33 18.39
CA ASN A 87 11.02 2.41 16.97
C ASN A 87 10.59 1.17 16.21
N ILE A 88 10.17 1.34 14.97
CA ILE A 88 9.89 0.27 14.02
C ILE A 88 11.05 0.18 13.02
N GLN A 89 11.52 -1.04 12.83
CA GLN A 89 12.65 -1.37 11.96
C GLN A 89 12.32 -2.61 11.12
N ILE A 90 13.20 -2.98 10.20
CA ILE A 90 13.25 -4.36 9.70
C ILE A 90 14.36 -5.12 10.42
N TYR A 91 14.09 -6.37 10.77
CA TYR A 91 15.04 -7.22 11.48
C TYR A 91 14.96 -8.67 11.02
N GLN A 92 16.08 -9.39 11.11
CA GLN A 92 16.12 -10.83 10.85
C GLN A 92 15.02 -11.55 11.63
N TYR A 93 14.32 -12.48 10.98
CA TYR A 93 13.33 -13.31 11.66
C TYR A 93 13.97 -14.05 12.86
N ASN A 94 13.36 -13.91 14.02
CA ASN A 94 13.83 -14.50 15.27
C ASN A 94 12.70 -15.17 16.08
N GLY A 95 11.50 -15.28 15.52
CA GLY A 95 10.34 -15.91 16.17
C GLY A 95 9.69 -15.08 17.29
N SER A 96 10.22 -13.89 17.60
CA SER A 96 9.70 -13.02 18.65
C SER A 96 8.31 -12.45 18.31
N THR A 97 7.47 -12.25 19.33
CA THR A 97 6.19 -11.52 19.21
C THR A 97 6.36 -10.05 18.84
N ALA A 98 7.57 -9.48 18.97
CA ALA A 98 7.89 -8.14 18.48
C ALA A 98 7.80 -8.03 16.94
N GLN A 99 7.80 -9.16 16.23
CA GLN A 99 7.67 -9.27 14.77
C GLN A 99 6.28 -9.69 14.32
N GLN A 100 5.32 -9.75 15.25
CA GLN A 100 3.95 -10.17 14.96
C GLN A 100 3.00 -9.00 15.13
N PHE A 101 2.14 -8.78 14.12
CA PHE A 101 1.20 -7.68 14.12
C PHE A 101 -0.21 -8.18 13.81
N LYS A 102 -1.16 -7.80 14.65
CA LYS A 102 -2.58 -8.00 14.39
C LYS A 102 -3.04 -6.93 13.42
N ILE A 103 -3.60 -7.34 12.29
CA ILE A 103 -4.25 -6.45 11.33
C ILE A 103 -5.75 -6.50 11.59
N GLN A 104 -6.33 -5.35 11.90
CA GLN A 104 -7.72 -5.19 12.26
C GLN A 104 -8.38 -4.13 11.38
N TYR A 105 -9.54 -4.44 10.81
CA TYR A 105 -10.30 -3.49 10.00
C TYR A 105 -10.83 -2.32 10.87
N ALA A 106 -10.68 -1.11 10.39
CA ALA A 106 -11.06 0.12 11.10
C ALA A 106 -12.13 0.95 10.37
N GLY A 107 -12.69 0.39 9.28
CA GLY A 107 -13.70 1.08 8.46
C GLY A 107 -13.11 1.82 7.26
N ASN A 108 -13.95 2.09 6.26
CA ASN A 108 -13.61 2.87 5.06
C ASN A 108 -12.36 2.39 4.30
N GLY A 109 -12.07 1.07 4.34
CA GLY A 109 -10.91 0.48 3.69
C GLY A 109 -9.59 0.68 4.44
N TYR A 110 -9.63 1.16 5.68
CA TYR A 110 -8.46 1.32 6.54
C TYR A 110 -8.35 0.21 7.58
N TYR A 111 -7.13 -0.02 8.02
CA TYR A 111 -6.76 -1.00 9.02
C TYR A 111 -5.93 -0.36 10.12
N ARG A 112 -5.99 -0.94 11.30
CA ARG A 112 -5.00 -0.77 12.36
C ARG A 112 -4.00 -1.92 12.24
N ILE A 113 -2.72 -1.59 12.35
CA ILE A 113 -1.63 -2.57 12.45
C ILE A 113 -1.14 -2.51 13.89
N ILE A 114 -1.40 -3.57 14.65
CA ILE A 114 -1.29 -3.58 16.11
C ILE A 114 -0.22 -4.59 16.50
N SER A 115 0.75 -4.18 17.29
CA SER A 115 1.74 -5.10 17.85
C SER A 115 1.07 -6.20 18.66
N ALA A 116 1.33 -7.46 18.34
CA ALA A 116 0.85 -8.60 19.13
C ALA A 116 1.51 -8.65 20.53
N LYS A 117 2.72 -8.07 20.65
CA LYS A 117 3.44 -8.02 21.92
C LYS A 117 2.86 -7.00 22.91
N THR A 118 2.42 -5.83 22.41
CA THR A 118 2.13 -4.68 23.28
C THR A 118 0.70 -4.17 23.19
N GLY A 119 -0.06 -4.58 22.16
CA GLY A 119 -1.38 -4.02 21.85
C GLY A 119 -1.36 -2.59 21.30
N LYS A 120 -0.17 -1.99 21.12
CA LYS A 120 -0.02 -0.64 20.56
C LYS A 120 -0.11 -0.65 19.03
N SER A 121 -0.56 0.46 18.47
CA SER A 121 -0.70 0.63 17.02
C SER A 121 0.61 1.08 16.37
N LEU A 122 0.86 0.64 15.15
CA LEU A 122 1.81 1.25 14.24
C LEU A 122 1.40 2.70 14.01
N ASP A 123 2.31 3.64 14.21
CA ASP A 123 2.03 5.06 14.35
C ASP A 123 3.08 5.91 13.65
N ILE A 124 2.65 6.99 13.02
CA ILE A 124 3.54 8.00 12.45
C ILE A 124 3.89 9.00 13.55
N TYR A 125 5.17 9.11 13.88
CA TYR A 125 5.65 10.03 14.91
C TYR A 125 5.10 11.44 14.70
N GLY A 126 4.43 11.97 15.73
CA GLY A 126 3.84 13.31 15.72
C GLY A 126 2.76 13.55 14.65
N GLY A 127 2.36 12.53 13.87
CA GLY A 127 1.45 12.71 12.73
C GLY A 127 2.06 13.54 11.60
N TYR A 128 3.38 13.72 11.58
CA TYR A 128 4.07 14.49 10.54
C TYR A 128 4.04 13.79 9.18
N THR A 129 3.93 14.56 8.10
CA THR A 129 3.80 14.03 6.73
C THR A 129 5.05 14.24 5.86
N ASN A 130 6.15 14.67 6.44
CA ASN A 130 7.42 14.81 5.74
C ASN A 130 8.02 13.45 5.38
N ASP A 131 8.72 13.37 4.25
CA ASP A 131 9.53 12.20 3.93
C ASP A 131 10.59 11.99 5.00
N GLY A 132 10.80 10.75 5.42
CA GLY A 132 11.70 10.41 6.49
C GLY A 132 11.07 10.46 7.89
N THR A 133 9.79 10.84 8.03
CA THR A 133 9.12 10.79 9.34
C THR A 133 9.16 9.37 9.89
N ASN A 134 9.57 9.26 11.15
CA ASN A 134 9.75 7.97 11.80
C ASN A 134 8.44 7.22 12.01
N ILE A 135 8.50 5.90 11.93
CA ILE A 135 7.41 5.00 12.31
C ILE A 135 7.75 4.40 13.67
N GLN A 136 6.77 4.41 14.56
CA GLN A 136 6.88 3.94 15.94
C GLN A 136 5.68 3.07 16.31
N GLN A 137 5.70 2.47 17.49
CA GLN A 137 4.47 2.02 18.12
C GLN A 137 3.95 3.07 19.12
N TYR A 138 2.65 3.24 19.18
CA TYR A 138 2.03 4.16 20.11
C TYR A 138 0.65 3.65 20.59
N THR A 139 0.25 4.02 21.78
CA THR A 139 -1.10 3.72 22.28
C THR A 139 -2.15 4.26 21.30
N TRP A 140 -3.16 3.46 21.00
CA TRP A 140 -4.25 3.88 20.12
C TRP A 140 -4.93 5.14 20.67
N ASN A 141 -5.00 6.18 19.85
CA ASN A 141 -5.59 7.48 20.19
C ASN A 141 -6.63 7.97 19.17
N GLY A 142 -6.97 7.12 18.17
CA GLY A 142 -7.97 7.46 17.15
C GLY A 142 -7.48 8.36 16.03
N SER A 143 -6.19 8.75 16.02
CA SER A 143 -5.64 9.65 15.00
C SER A 143 -5.47 8.96 13.65
N GLU A 144 -5.45 9.75 12.58
CA GLU A 144 -5.17 9.27 11.22
C GLU A 144 -3.74 8.75 11.03
N ALA A 145 -2.81 9.15 11.91
CA ALA A 145 -1.43 8.65 11.94
C ALA A 145 -1.32 7.14 12.22
N GLN A 146 -2.40 6.53 12.72
CA GLN A 146 -2.47 5.11 13.11
C GLN A 146 -3.36 4.29 12.16
N LEU A 147 -3.81 4.88 11.05
CA LEU A 147 -4.69 4.24 10.07
C LEU A 147 -3.94 3.99 8.75
N TRP A 148 -4.05 2.76 8.27
CA TRP A 148 -3.28 2.26 7.14
C TRP A 148 -4.19 1.61 6.10
N LYS A 149 -3.95 1.90 4.84
CA LYS A 149 -4.56 1.20 3.71
C LYS A 149 -3.59 0.15 3.20
N ILE A 150 -4.05 -1.08 3.05
CA ILE A 150 -3.23 -2.19 2.55
C ILE A 150 -3.70 -2.47 1.12
N VAL A 151 -2.82 -2.22 0.17
CA VAL A 151 -3.11 -2.33 -1.28
C VAL A 151 -2.40 -3.54 -1.82
N ASP A 152 -3.15 -4.50 -2.37
CA ASP A 152 -2.61 -5.64 -3.08
C ASP A 152 -2.08 -5.21 -4.45
N LEU A 153 -0.80 -5.45 -4.71
CA LEU A 153 -0.13 -5.15 -5.98
C LEU A 153 -0.31 -6.26 -7.03
N ARG A 154 -1.10 -7.30 -6.74
CA ARG A 154 -1.42 -8.43 -7.63
C ARG A 154 -0.23 -9.30 -8.06
N ASN A 155 0.91 -9.14 -7.44
CA ASN A 155 2.14 -9.89 -7.70
C ASN A 155 2.71 -10.57 -6.45
N GLY A 156 1.87 -10.75 -5.41
CA GLY A 156 2.26 -11.30 -4.11
C GLY A 156 2.84 -10.28 -3.14
N TYR A 157 2.93 -9.02 -3.56
CA TYR A 157 3.36 -7.91 -2.71
C TYR A 157 2.20 -6.98 -2.36
N PHE A 158 2.38 -6.26 -1.27
CA PHE A 158 1.45 -5.26 -0.75
C PHE A 158 2.16 -3.91 -0.57
N TYR A 159 1.43 -2.85 -0.83
CA TYR A 159 1.82 -1.49 -0.47
C TYR A 159 1.00 -1.06 0.76
N ILE A 160 1.68 -0.64 1.81
CA ILE A 160 1.04 -0.18 3.05
C ILE A 160 1.10 1.33 3.06
N ARG A 161 -0.07 1.97 2.84
CA ARG A 161 -0.21 3.43 2.74
C ARG A 161 -0.89 3.99 3.97
N SER A 162 -0.28 5.02 4.55
CA SER A 162 -0.91 5.79 5.61
C SER A 162 -2.16 6.53 5.12
N LYS A 163 -3.12 6.73 6.00
CA LYS A 163 -4.25 7.63 5.74
C LYS A 163 -3.79 9.08 5.49
N LEU A 164 -2.62 9.46 5.99
CA LEU A 164 -1.98 10.75 5.71
C LEU A 164 -1.30 10.84 4.33
N GLY A 165 -1.39 9.78 3.50
CA GLY A 165 -1.11 9.86 2.06
C GLY A 165 0.20 9.23 1.57
N LYS A 166 1.16 8.88 2.46
CA LYS A 166 2.46 8.30 2.10
C LYS A 166 2.57 6.83 2.49
N GLY A 167 3.62 6.17 2.02
CA GLY A 167 3.85 4.74 2.23
C GLY A 167 4.80 4.41 3.37
N LEU A 168 4.64 3.19 3.89
CA LEU A 168 5.59 2.55 4.78
C LEU A 168 6.82 2.16 3.97
N ASP A 169 8.00 2.64 4.35
CA ASP A 169 9.23 2.59 3.56
C ASP A 169 10.42 2.16 4.41
N VAL A 170 11.29 1.33 3.85
CA VAL A 170 12.56 0.96 4.49
C VAL A 170 13.63 1.98 4.12
N TYR A 171 14.15 2.68 5.09
CA TYR A 171 15.13 3.76 4.92
C TYR A 171 16.27 3.38 3.97
N GLY A 172 16.45 4.20 2.93
CA GLY A 172 17.51 4.05 1.94
C GLY A 172 17.48 2.75 1.15
N GLY A 173 16.40 1.95 1.20
CA GLY A 173 16.31 0.66 0.51
C GLY A 173 17.32 -0.38 1.04
N ARG A 174 17.78 -0.26 2.28
CA ARG A 174 18.76 -1.16 2.89
C ARG A 174 18.10 -2.37 3.52
N SER A 175 18.60 -3.58 3.26
CA SER A 175 18.06 -4.82 3.82
C SER A 175 18.78 -5.30 5.09
N THR A 176 19.63 -4.48 5.68
CA THR A 176 20.37 -4.84 6.90
C THR A 176 19.41 -4.86 8.11
N SER A 177 19.58 -5.83 9.02
CA SER A 177 18.85 -5.84 10.30
C SER A 177 19.09 -4.56 11.09
N GLY A 178 18.04 -3.99 11.65
CA GLY A 178 18.07 -2.69 12.34
C GLY A 178 17.84 -1.48 11.43
N THR A 179 17.64 -1.69 10.12
CA THR A 179 17.30 -0.59 9.23
C THR A 179 15.94 -0.02 9.61
N ASN A 180 15.91 1.32 9.76
CA ASN A 180 14.71 2.04 10.15
C ASN A 180 13.57 1.91 9.13
N VAL A 181 12.35 1.95 9.63
CA VAL A 181 11.14 2.10 8.81
C VAL A 181 10.59 3.50 9.00
N GLN A 182 10.25 4.13 7.91
CA GLN A 182 9.86 5.53 7.83
C GLN A 182 8.59 5.73 6.98
N LEU A 183 8.03 6.91 7.05
CA LEU A 183 7.04 7.39 6.10
C LEU A 183 7.75 8.01 4.89
N TYR A 184 7.37 7.65 3.67
CA TYR A 184 8.00 8.22 2.47
C TYR A 184 7.01 8.32 1.30
N SER A 185 7.25 9.31 0.43
CA SER A 185 6.48 9.49 -0.81
C SER A 185 6.56 8.23 -1.68
N SER A 186 5.45 7.85 -2.31
CA SER A 186 5.39 6.66 -3.17
C SER A 186 6.35 6.80 -4.35
N ASN A 187 7.24 5.83 -4.51
CA ASN A 187 8.24 5.79 -5.58
C ASN A 187 8.29 4.43 -6.31
N GLY A 188 7.41 3.49 -5.93
CA GLY A 188 7.31 2.16 -6.56
C GLY A 188 8.51 1.23 -6.29
N SER A 189 9.41 1.59 -5.39
CA SER A 189 10.59 0.79 -5.08
C SER A 189 10.24 -0.44 -4.22
N LYS A 190 11.13 -1.44 -4.20
CA LYS A 190 11.02 -2.60 -3.29
C LYS A 190 11.07 -2.22 -1.82
N ALA A 191 11.63 -1.05 -1.46
CA ALA A 191 11.65 -0.54 -0.09
C ALA A 191 10.24 -0.28 0.47
N GLN A 192 9.25 -0.09 -0.42
CA GLN A 192 7.86 0.17 -0.09
C GLN A 192 6.94 -1.04 -0.33
N SER A 193 7.51 -2.19 -0.68
CA SER A 193 6.77 -3.40 -1.00
C SER A 193 6.92 -4.42 0.13
N TRP A 194 5.81 -5.04 0.51
CA TRP A 194 5.74 -5.92 1.68
C TRP A 194 5.07 -7.25 1.33
N VAL A 195 5.47 -8.33 1.98
CA VAL A 195 4.80 -9.63 1.93
C VAL A 195 4.09 -9.86 3.26
N LEU A 196 2.80 -10.10 3.21
CA LEU A 196 1.98 -10.38 4.40
C LEU A 196 1.78 -11.89 4.52
N LYS A 197 2.25 -12.48 5.61
CA LYS A 197 2.03 -13.89 5.92
C LYS A 197 1.20 -14.01 7.20
N LYS A 198 -0.05 -14.49 7.05
CA LYS A 198 -0.93 -14.76 8.19
C LYS A 198 -0.37 -15.93 9.01
N LEU A 199 -0.39 -15.76 10.32
CA LEU A 199 -0.07 -16.83 11.25
C LEU A 199 -1.36 -17.63 11.55
N LYS A 200 -1.18 -18.92 11.77
CA LYS A 200 -2.29 -19.83 12.12
C LYS A 200 -2.76 -19.60 13.55
#